data_c1da0d5e0a1aff60b12a58bd6547ddc9
#
_entry.id   c1da0d5e0a1aff60b12a58bd6547ddc9
#
_cell.length_a   1.000
_cell.length_b   1.000
_cell.length_c   1.000
_cell.angle_alpha   90.00
_cell.angle_beta   90.00
_cell.angle_gamma   90.00
#
_symmetry.space_group_name_H-M   'P 1'
#
loop_
_entity.id
_entity.type
_entity.pdbx_description
1 polymer ?
#
loop_
_entity_poly.entity_id
_entity_poly.type
_entity_poly.pdbx_seq_one_letter_code
_entity_poly.pdbx_strand_id
1 'polypeptide(L)'
;LRAGRGPQNSYAVATEYLTDAFAAEWRPNAGVLVSTSAVVPTETETGLQVSLEVTAEVDSSGHYDLAGAGSSRQLSFEFTQEDGEWRISAAPDGTVLSPTFFELLFEPVELYYFSPDFEFLVPELRWFLVSRTISNRIVDELIAGQSPLLESGVLITAVPNGLERLESVDIESGTATVTLSSDILAVSSATQWRILQQLTASLGSLSDVHSAAV
;
A
#
# COMPACT_ATOMS: atom_id res chain seq x y z
N LEU A 1 -12.00 7.58 13.88
CA LEU A 1 -10.81 8.07 13.17
C LEU A 1 -9.52 7.95 13.98
N ARG A 2 -9.48 8.35 15.27
CA ARG A 2 -8.25 8.21 16.08
C ARG A 2 -7.82 6.75 16.29
N ALA A 3 -8.76 5.83 16.45
CA ALA A 3 -8.50 4.40 16.61
C ALA A 3 -7.86 3.77 15.36
N GLY A 4 -8.19 4.27 14.15
CA GLY A 4 -7.60 3.82 12.89
C GLY A 4 -6.16 4.29 12.62
N ARG A 5 -5.53 5.05 13.53
CA ARG A 5 -4.15 5.53 13.38
C ARG A 5 -3.08 4.52 13.79
N GLY A 6 -3.47 3.40 14.40
CA GLY A 6 -2.55 2.38 14.88
C GLY A 6 -2.61 1.12 14.03
N PRO A 7 -1.65 0.86 13.12
CA PRO A 7 -1.59 -0.39 12.36
C PRO A 7 -1.20 -1.59 13.23
N GLN A 8 -0.84 -1.34 14.49
CA GLN A 8 -0.46 -2.38 15.44
C GLN A 8 -1.63 -3.34 15.69
N ASN A 9 -1.34 -4.64 15.74
CA ASN A 9 -2.33 -5.71 15.92
C ASN A 9 -3.49 -5.64 14.90
N SER A 10 -3.19 -5.36 13.63
CA SER A 10 -4.19 -5.30 12.55
C SER A 10 -5.36 -4.36 12.86
N TYR A 11 -5.08 -3.18 13.42
CA TYR A 11 -6.07 -2.18 13.80
C TYR A 11 -7.08 -2.65 14.87
N ALA A 12 -6.69 -3.56 15.76
CA ALA A 12 -7.56 -4.14 16.80
C ALA A 12 -8.37 -3.11 17.57
N VAL A 13 -7.76 -1.95 17.92
CA VAL A 13 -8.47 -0.86 18.61
C VAL A 13 -9.58 -0.26 17.74
N ALA A 14 -9.38 -0.18 16.42
CA ALA A 14 -10.42 0.33 15.52
C ALA A 14 -11.58 -0.66 15.38
N THR A 15 -11.27 -1.95 15.28
CA THR A 15 -12.29 -3.01 15.13
C THR A 15 -13.20 -3.13 16.35
N GLU A 16 -12.75 -2.74 17.56
CA GLU A 16 -13.61 -2.68 18.76
C GLU A 16 -14.79 -1.72 18.63
N TYR A 17 -14.73 -0.74 17.72
CA TYR A 17 -15.82 0.21 17.47
C TYR A 17 -16.73 -0.20 16.31
N LEU A 18 -16.41 -1.27 15.61
CA LEU A 18 -17.18 -1.77 14.46
C LEU A 18 -18.15 -2.86 14.91
N THR A 19 -19.21 -3.10 14.13
CA THR A 19 -19.98 -4.33 14.26
C THR A 19 -19.14 -5.52 13.83
N ASP A 20 -19.43 -6.71 14.33
CA ASP A 20 -18.72 -7.94 13.94
C ASP A 20 -18.75 -8.15 12.42
N ALA A 21 -19.90 -7.90 11.80
CA ALA A 21 -20.07 -8.03 10.34
C ALA A 21 -19.17 -7.05 9.58
N PHE A 22 -19.17 -5.77 9.97
CA PHE A 22 -18.36 -4.75 9.28
C PHE A 22 -16.87 -4.90 9.58
N ALA A 23 -16.47 -5.33 10.77
CA ALA A 23 -15.08 -5.61 11.10
C ALA A 23 -14.45 -6.69 10.20
N ALA A 24 -15.25 -7.66 9.75
CA ALA A 24 -14.81 -8.70 8.81
C ALA A 24 -14.63 -8.20 7.37
N GLU A 25 -15.30 -7.11 6.98
CA GLU A 25 -15.29 -6.57 5.62
C GLU A 25 -14.36 -5.35 5.47
N TRP A 26 -14.18 -4.57 6.54
CA TRP A 26 -13.42 -3.32 6.50
C TRP A 26 -11.94 -3.55 6.15
N ARG A 27 -11.46 -2.80 5.17
CA ARG A 27 -10.09 -2.86 4.65
C ARG A 27 -9.29 -1.60 5.02
N PRO A 28 -8.66 -1.55 6.20
CA PRO A 28 -7.92 -0.37 6.65
C PRO A 28 -6.74 0.01 5.76
N ASN A 29 -6.17 -0.95 5.05
CA ASN A 29 -5.02 -0.75 4.15
C ASN A 29 -5.42 -0.47 2.69
N ALA A 30 -6.71 -0.25 2.41
CA ALA A 30 -7.17 0.08 1.05
C ALA A 30 -6.70 1.46 0.58
N GLY A 31 -6.34 2.34 1.50
CA GLY A 31 -5.77 3.64 1.21
C GLY A 31 -5.61 4.51 2.45
N VAL A 32 -4.94 5.64 2.27
CA VAL A 32 -4.72 6.62 3.34
C VAL A 32 -5.09 8.01 2.85
N LEU A 33 -5.89 8.72 3.62
CA LEU A 33 -6.10 10.15 3.46
C LEU A 33 -5.21 10.92 4.44
N VAL A 34 -4.36 11.79 3.92
CA VAL A 34 -3.53 12.67 4.76
C VAL A 34 -4.25 13.98 4.94
N SER A 35 -4.59 14.31 6.19
CA SER A 35 -5.43 15.47 6.52
C SER A 35 -4.85 16.29 7.66
N THR A 36 -4.87 17.61 7.50
CA THR A 36 -4.49 18.58 8.54
C THR A 36 -5.67 19.10 9.34
N SER A 37 -6.90 18.86 8.88
CA SER A 37 -8.09 19.42 9.49
C SER A 37 -8.48 18.70 10.80
N ALA A 38 -9.10 19.46 11.69
CA ALA A 38 -9.79 18.88 12.83
C ALA A 38 -11.04 18.15 12.34
N VAL A 39 -11.30 16.99 12.94
CA VAL A 39 -12.50 16.20 12.65
C VAL A 39 -13.71 16.85 13.34
N VAL A 40 -14.63 17.39 12.56
CA VAL A 40 -15.89 17.92 13.04
C VAL A 40 -17.02 17.09 12.41
N PRO A 41 -17.66 16.20 13.19
CA PRO A 41 -18.77 15.41 12.67
C PRO A 41 -20.05 16.26 12.58
N THR A 42 -20.84 15.98 11.54
CA THR A 42 -22.19 16.49 11.37
C THR A 42 -23.15 15.32 11.42
N GLU A 43 -24.22 15.43 12.22
CA GLU A 43 -25.25 14.40 12.30
C GLU A 43 -26.05 14.34 10.99
N THR A 44 -26.40 13.13 10.58
CA THR A 44 -27.27 12.83 9.45
C THR A 44 -28.43 11.93 9.93
N GLU A 45 -29.39 11.65 9.07
CA GLU A 45 -30.51 10.77 9.42
C GLU A 45 -30.08 9.33 9.79
N THR A 46 -28.97 8.84 9.21
CA THR A 46 -28.49 7.47 9.39
C THR A 46 -27.20 7.35 10.17
N GLY A 47 -26.56 8.47 10.53
CA GLY A 47 -25.27 8.40 11.23
C GLY A 47 -24.55 9.74 11.32
N LEU A 48 -23.26 9.75 10.99
CA LEU A 48 -22.40 10.92 11.02
C LEU A 48 -21.68 11.12 9.69
N GLN A 49 -21.52 12.37 9.29
CA GLN A 49 -20.70 12.77 8.17
C GLN A 49 -19.53 13.64 8.67
N VAL A 50 -18.35 13.39 8.13
CA VAL A 50 -17.14 14.14 8.44
C VAL A 50 -16.57 14.71 7.15
N SER A 51 -16.36 16.03 7.11
CA SER A 51 -15.62 16.69 6.01
C SER A 51 -14.18 16.91 6.46
N LEU A 52 -13.22 16.50 5.62
CA LEU A 52 -11.79 16.62 5.87
C LEU A 52 -11.13 17.41 4.74
N GLU A 53 -10.25 18.35 5.09
CA GLU A 53 -9.30 18.92 4.14
C GLU A 53 -8.17 17.92 3.93
N VAL A 54 -7.99 17.47 2.70
CA VAL A 54 -7.01 16.45 2.35
C VAL A 54 -5.82 17.11 1.65
N THR A 55 -4.62 16.81 2.11
CA THR A 55 -3.37 17.30 1.54
C THR A 55 -2.72 16.29 0.60
N ALA A 56 -2.95 14.99 0.85
CA ALA A 56 -2.51 13.91 -0.01
C ALA A 56 -3.37 12.66 0.18
N GLU A 57 -3.31 11.78 -0.80
CA GLU A 57 -3.94 10.45 -0.77
C GLU A 57 -2.90 9.40 -1.15
N VAL A 58 -2.94 8.25 -0.50
CA VAL A 58 -2.14 7.08 -0.86
C VAL A 58 -3.09 5.94 -1.14
N ASP A 59 -2.97 5.34 -2.31
CA ASP A 59 -3.79 4.20 -2.70
C ASP A 59 -3.26 2.87 -2.12
N SER A 60 -3.97 1.77 -2.40
CA SER A 60 -3.58 0.43 -1.94
C SER A 60 -2.27 -0.06 -2.54
N SER A 61 -1.81 0.49 -3.65
CA SER A 61 -0.54 0.16 -4.31
C SER A 61 0.61 1.07 -3.90
N GLY A 62 0.35 2.04 -3.01
CA GLY A 62 1.34 2.94 -2.45
C GLY A 62 1.61 4.19 -3.28
N HIS A 63 0.82 4.49 -4.31
CA HIS A 63 0.94 5.76 -5.03
C HIS A 63 0.50 6.90 -4.13
N TYR A 64 1.35 7.92 -4.08
CA TYR A 64 1.13 9.13 -3.31
C TYR A 64 0.76 10.28 -4.24
N ASP A 65 -0.49 10.72 -4.14
CA ASP A 65 -1.01 11.83 -4.90
C ASP A 65 -1.21 13.06 -4.01
N LEU A 66 -0.58 14.18 -4.39
CA LEU A 66 -0.82 15.46 -3.75
C LEU A 66 -2.23 15.95 -4.10
N ALA A 67 -3.02 16.23 -3.09
CA ALA A 67 -4.32 16.84 -3.30
C ALA A 67 -4.16 18.33 -3.67
N GLY A 68 -5.01 18.81 -4.59
CA GLY A 68 -5.04 20.23 -4.93
C GLY A 68 -5.40 21.11 -3.74
N ALA A 69 -4.99 22.37 -3.75
CA ALA A 69 -5.34 23.31 -2.69
C ALA A 69 -6.87 23.40 -2.48
N GLY A 70 -7.31 23.24 -1.24
CA GLY A 70 -8.73 23.23 -0.86
C GLY A 70 -9.48 21.93 -1.17
N SER A 71 -8.77 20.87 -1.54
CA SER A 71 -9.38 19.55 -1.72
C SER A 71 -9.99 19.06 -0.42
N SER A 72 -11.21 18.55 -0.51
CA SER A 72 -11.91 17.96 0.63
C SER A 72 -12.48 16.58 0.30
N ARG A 73 -12.61 15.75 1.33
CA ARG A 73 -13.28 14.44 1.27
C ARG A 73 -14.36 14.39 2.33
N GLN A 74 -15.50 13.85 1.96
CA GLN A 74 -16.58 13.55 2.88
C GLN A 74 -16.58 12.07 3.21
N LEU A 75 -16.55 11.75 4.50
CA LEU A 75 -16.61 10.38 5.02
C LEU A 75 -17.94 10.23 5.76
N SER A 76 -18.70 9.21 5.38
CA SER A 76 -19.98 8.88 6.01
C SER A 76 -19.79 7.64 6.91
N PHE A 77 -20.38 7.68 8.09
CA PHE A 77 -20.36 6.60 9.07
C PHE A 77 -21.78 6.29 9.48
N GLU A 78 -22.17 5.03 9.36
CA GLU A 78 -23.47 4.54 9.83
C GLU A 78 -23.28 3.79 11.14
N PHE A 79 -24.28 3.83 11.98
CA PHE A 79 -24.25 3.23 13.30
C PHE A 79 -25.46 2.35 13.55
N THR A 80 -25.25 1.26 14.27
CA THR A 80 -26.31 0.41 14.79
C THR A 80 -26.02 0.03 16.24
N GLN A 81 -27.03 -0.46 16.95
CA GLN A 81 -26.83 -1.03 18.27
C GLN A 81 -26.57 -2.52 18.16
N GLU A 82 -25.47 -2.97 18.76
CA GLU A 82 -25.10 -4.36 18.91
C GLU A 82 -24.76 -4.59 20.38
N ASP A 83 -25.42 -5.56 21.01
CA ASP A 83 -25.31 -5.86 22.45
C ASP A 83 -25.53 -4.67 23.39
N GLY A 84 -26.36 -3.71 22.97
CA GLY A 84 -26.69 -2.50 23.73
C GLY A 84 -25.67 -1.36 23.60
N GLU A 85 -24.62 -1.53 22.81
CA GLU A 85 -23.63 -0.50 22.50
C GLU A 85 -23.77 -0.01 21.05
N TRP A 86 -23.46 1.27 20.82
CA TRP A 86 -23.40 1.80 19.46
C TRP A 86 -22.10 1.38 18.78
N ARG A 87 -22.25 0.73 17.63
CA ARG A 87 -21.14 0.29 16.77
C ARG A 87 -21.27 0.90 15.38
N ILE A 88 -20.13 1.07 14.71
CA ILE A 88 -20.09 1.49 13.29
C ILE A 88 -20.47 0.28 12.45
N SER A 89 -21.55 0.39 11.69
CA SER A 89 -22.02 -0.65 10.78
C SER A 89 -21.59 -0.43 9.33
N ALA A 90 -21.19 0.81 8.98
CA ALA A 90 -20.62 1.13 7.68
C ALA A 90 -19.70 2.36 7.78
N ALA A 91 -18.59 2.31 7.09
CA ALA A 91 -17.64 3.42 6.91
C ALA A 91 -16.84 3.19 5.61
N PRO A 92 -16.18 4.22 5.05
CA PRO A 92 -15.24 4.02 3.97
C PRO A 92 -14.05 3.14 4.40
N ASP A 93 -13.54 2.36 3.45
CA ASP A 93 -12.26 1.66 3.58
C ASP A 93 -11.10 2.65 3.74
N GLY A 94 -9.95 2.17 4.25
CA GLY A 94 -8.78 2.99 4.46
C GLY A 94 -8.73 3.69 5.80
N THR A 95 -7.75 4.57 5.96
CA THR A 95 -7.46 5.30 7.20
C THR A 95 -7.25 6.78 6.95
N VAL A 96 -7.36 7.58 8.01
CA VAL A 96 -7.08 9.02 7.97
C VAL A 96 -5.95 9.33 8.93
N LEU A 97 -4.86 9.88 8.43
CA LEU A 97 -3.68 10.23 9.19
C LEU A 97 -3.40 11.75 9.12
N SER A 98 -2.80 12.31 10.17
CA SER A 98 -2.15 13.60 10.03
C SER A 98 -0.82 13.45 9.28
N PRO A 99 -0.26 14.53 8.67
CA PRO A 99 1.04 14.45 8.03
C PRO A 99 2.13 13.86 8.93
N THR A 100 2.20 14.27 10.19
CA THR A 100 3.18 13.76 11.17
C THR A 100 3.02 12.25 11.42
N PHE A 101 1.77 11.75 11.52
CA PHE A 101 1.55 10.31 11.69
C PHE A 101 1.82 9.53 10.39
N PHE A 102 1.54 10.13 9.24
CA PHE A 102 1.89 9.54 7.96
C PHE A 102 3.41 9.35 7.83
N GLU A 103 4.20 10.41 8.05
CA GLU A 103 5.67 10.36 8.01
C GLU A 103 6.28 9.39 9.04
N LEU A 104 5.59 9.15 10.15
CA LEU A 104 6.03 8.18 11.18
C LEU A 104 5.76 6.72 10.79
N LEU A 105 4.65 6.48 10.07
CA LEU A 105 4.14 5.14 9.81
C LEU A 105 4.45 4.63 8.40
N PHE A 106 4.71 5.52 7.46
CA PHE A 106 4.98 5.18 6.07
C PHE A 106 6.39 5.59 5.68
N GLU A 107 7.01 4.76 4.87
CA GLU A 107 8.32 5.05 4.29
C GLU A 107 8.25 5.01 2.76
N PRO A 108 9.02 5.88 2.08
CA PRO A 108 9.13 5.87 0.64
C PRO A 108 10.04 4.71 0.21
N VAL A 109 9.59 3.99 -0.81
CA VAL A 109 10.31 2.89 -1.44
C VAL A 109 10.35 3.13 -2.93
N GLU A 110 11.47 2.86 -3.58
CA GLU A 110 11.61 2.96 -5.03
C GLU A 110 11.35 1.60 -5.68
N LEU A 111 10.29 1.50 -6.47
CA LEU A 111 10.07 0.36 -7.36
C LEU A 111 10.66 0.67 -8.72
N TYR A 112 11.52 -0.21 -9.22
CA TYR A 112 12.21 0.02 -10.49
C TYR A 112 11.53 -0.71 -11.63
N TYR A 113 11.25 0.01 -12.70
CA TYR A 113 10.70 -0.47 -13.96
C TYR A 113 11.64 -0.13 -15.12
N PHE A 114 11.49 -0.77 -16.25
CA PHE A 114 12.32 -0.50 -17.42
C PHE A 114 11.75 0.61 -18.30
N SER A 115 12.66 1.33 -18.98
CA SER A 115 12.31 2.08 -20.18
C SER A 115 11.84 1.12 -21.28
N PRO A 116 11.02 1.58 -22.26
CA PRO A 116 10.43 0.71 -23.29
C PRO A 116 11.44 -0.08 -24.13
N ASP A 117 12.68 0.39 -24.24
CA ASP A 117 13.81 -0.26 -24.92
C ASP A 117 14.62 -1.20 -24.01
N PHE A 118 14.27 -1.32 -22.72
CA PHE A 118 15.01 -2.07 -21.71
C PHE A 118 16.44 -1.59 -21.42
N GLU A 119 16.78 -0.36 -21.77
CA GLU A 119 18.12 0.19 -21.55
C GLU A 119 18.32 0.76 -20.14
N PHE A 120 17.26 1.29 -19.54
CA PHE A 120 17.32 1.96 -18.23
C PHE A 120 16.32 1.38 -17.25
N LEU A 121 16.73 1.31 -15.98
CA LEU A 121 15.83 1.13 -14.83
C LEU A 121 15.45 2.50 -14.29
N VAL A 122 14.15 2.75 -14.17
CA VAL A 122 13.56 4.01 -13.74
C VAL A 122 12.81 3.79 -12.45
N PRO A 123 13.13 4.53 -11.38
CA PRO A 123 12.42 4.40 -10.11
C PRO A 123 11.03 5.05 -10.18
N GLU A 124 10.08 4.39 -9.58
CA GLU A 124 8.76 4.91 -9.26
C GLU A 124 8.58 4.88 -7.74
N LEU A 125 8.34 6.05 -7.14
CA LEU A 125 8.24 6.18 -5.69
C LEU A 125 6.88 5.69 -5.20
N ARG A 126 6.90 4.81 -4.20
CA ARG A 126 5.74 4.29 -3.51
C ARG A 126 5.88 4.50 -2.01
N TRP A 127 4.76 4.59 -1.31
CA TRP A 127 4.74 4.75 0.13
C TRP A 127 4.08 3.55 0.78
N PHE A 128 4.82 2.84 1.60
CA PHE A 128 4.33 1.65 2.31
C PHE A 128 4.45 1.81 3.81
N LEU A 129 3.56 1.14 4.53
CA LEU A 129 3.64 1.00 5.98
C LEU A 129 4.99 0.40 6.37
N VAL A 130 5.70 1.05 7.29
CA VAL A 130 6.92 0.53 7.90
C VAL A 130 6.60 -0.82 8.54
N SER A 131 7.19 -1.87 8.03
CA SER A 131 6.97 -3.24 8.53
C SER A 131 8.18 -4.11 8.30
N ARG A 132 8.29 -5.20 9.08
CA ARG A 132 9.34 -6.22 8.89
C ARG A 132 9.17 -7.01 7.59
N THR A 133 8.02 -6.93 6.96
CA THR A 133 7.68 -7.65 5.71
C THR A 133 7.61 -6.71 4.51
N ILE A 134 8.24 -5.54 4.59
CA ILE A 134 8.24 -4.57 3.49
C ILE A 134 8.86 -5.13 2.22
N SER A 135 9.88 -5.99 2.34
CA SER A 135 10.47 -6.70 1.22
C SER A 135 9.47 -7.56 0.46
N ASN A 136 8.56 -8.24 1.17
CA ASN A 136 7.46 -8.98 0.54
C ASN A 136 6.56 -8.03 -0.26
N ARG A 137 6.24 -6.88 0.33
CA ARG A 137 5.38 -5.88 -0.30
C ARG A 137 5.98 -5.34 -1.59
N ILE A 138 7.29 -5.05 -1.59
CA ILE A 138 8.04 -4.61 -2.78
C ILE A 138 7.90 -5.65 -3.90
N VAL A 139 8.15 -6.91 -3.60
CA VAL A 139 8.07 -7.99 -4.60
C VAL A 139 6.64 -8.17 -5.10
N ASP A 140 5.66 -8.17 -4.20
CA ASP A 140 4.24 -8.35 -4.57
C ASP A 140 3.75 -7.21 -5.48
N GLU A 141 4.15 -5.95 -5.22
CA GLU A 141 3.81 -4.82 -6.08
C GLU A 141 4.50 -4.85 -7.46
N LEU A 142 5.76 -5.29 -7.51
CA LEU A 142 6.45 -5.51 -8.79
C LEU A 142 5.76 -6.58 -9.64
N ILE A 143 5.29 -7.65 -8.99
CA ILE A 143 4.56 -8.75 -9.64
C ILE A 143 3.17 -8.28 -10.07
N ALA A 144 2.46 -7.54 -9.23
CA ALA A 144 1.15 -7.00 -9.56
C ALA A 144 1.19 -6.01 -10.73
N GLY A 145 2.31 -5.29 -10.89
CA GLY A 145 2.52 -4.38 -12.01
C GLY A 145 1.49 -3.25 -12.09
N GLN A 146 0.93 -2.85 -10.96
CA GLN A 146 -0.07 -1.78 -10.90
C GLN A 146 0.62 -0.43 -10.88
N SER A 147 0.66 0.25 -12.02
CA SER A 147 1.26 1.57 -12.19
C SER A 147 0.63 2.31 -13.36
N PRO A 148 0.22 3.58 -13.19
CA PRO A 148 -0.21 4.43 -14.30
C PRO A 148 0.85 4.59 -15.40
N LEU A 149 2.14 4.53 -15.04
CA LEU A 149 3.25 4.62 -15.99
C LEU A 149 3.40 3.33 -16.81
N LEU A 150 3.11 2.16 -16.22
CA LEU A 150 3.04 0.89 -16.96
C LEU A 150 1.81 0.83 -17.87
N GLU A 151 0.64 1.23 -17.36
CA GLU A 151 -0.61 1.26 -18.13
C GLU A 151 -0.53 2.18 -19.35
N SER A 152 0.16 3.32 -19.22
CA SER A 152 0.38 4.27 -20.32
C SER A 152 1.51 3.86 -21.28
N GLY A 153 2.28 2.81 -20.97
CA GLY A 153 3.41 2.36 -21.75
C GLY A 153 4.65 3.27 -21.66
N VAL A 154 4.68 4.22 -20.74
CA VAL A 154 5.86 5.06 -20.45
C VAL A 154 6.97 4.21 -19.85
N LEU A 155 6.60 3.26 -18.99
CA LEU A 155 7.48 2.24 -18.43
C LEU A 155 6.98 0.85 -18.82
N ILE A 156 7.86 -0.14 -18.71
CA ILE A 156 7.52 -1.55 -18.90
C ILE A 156 8.12 -2.40 -17.78
N THR A 157 7.52 -3.56 -17.54
CA THR A 157 8.06 -4.55 -16.61
C THR A 157 8.61 -5.76 -17.34
N ALA A 158 9.64 -6.39 -16.76
CA ALA A 158 10.12 -7.69 -17.23
C ALA A 158 9.33 -8.86 -16.60
N VAL A 159 8.57 -8.58 -15.54
CA VAL A 159 7.78 -9.57 -14.81
C VAL A 159 6.61 -10.05 -15.69
N PRO A 160 6.51 -11.35 -16.00
CA PRO A 160 5.40 -11.87 -16.79
C PRO A 160 4.12 -11.93 -15.96
N ASN A 161 2.97 -11.82 -16.62
CA ASN A 161 1.69 -12.06 -15.98
C ASN A 161 1.61 -13.48 -15.41
N GLY A 162 1.07 -13.60 -14.20
CA GLY A 162 0.89 -14.87 -13.53
C GLY A 162 2.09 -15.36 -12.73
N LEU A 163 3.20 -14.62 -12.71
CA LEU A 163 4.30 -14.92 -11.79
C LEU A 163 3.83 -14.69 -10.35
N GLU A 164 4.21 -15.57 -9.43
CA GLU A 164 3.83 -15.49 -8.02
C GLU A 164 5.06 -15.62 -7.12
N ARG A 165 5.08 -14.88 -6.02
CA ARG A 165 5.99 -15.12 -4.91
C ARG A 165 5.42 -16.22 -4.03
N LEU A 166 6.19 -17.27 -3.78
CA LEU A 166 5.72 -18.45 -3.04
C LEU A 166 5.99 -18.36 -1.53
N GLU A 167 7.10 -17.72 -1.15
CA GLU A 167 7.54 -17.64 0.23
C GLU A 167 7.88 -16.19 0.61
N SER A 168 7.99 -15.92 1.90
CA SER A 168 8.51 -14.63 2.38
C SER A 168 9.93 -14.41 1.88
N VAL A 169 10.24 -13.17 1.50
CA VAL A 169 11.60 -12.78 1.12
C VAL A 169 12.51 -12.93 2.34
N ASP A 170 13.54 -13.74 2.19
CA ASP A 170 14.55 -13.94 3.21
C ASP A 170 15.76 -13.03 2.93
N ILE A 171 16.23 -12.33 3.96
CA ILE A 171 17.36 -11.41 3.84
C ILE A 171 18.49 -11.90 4.76
N GLU A 172 19.52 -12.46 4.13
CA GLU A 172 20.71 -12.92 4.84
C GLU A 172 21.98 -12.25 4.29
N SER A 173 22.77 -11.66 5.15
CA SER A 173 24.07 -11.03 4.81
C SER A 173 23.97 -10.02 3.64
N GLY A 174 22.84 -9.29 3.56
CA GLY A 174 22.61 -8.29 2.52
C GLY A 174 22.10 -8.84 1.19
N THR A 175 21.80 -10.14 1.12
CA THR A 175 21.18 -10.77 -0.05
C THR A 175 19.73 -11.11 0.24
N ALA A 176 18.82 -10.58 -0.56
CA ALA A 176 17.40 -10.89 -0.52
C ALA A 176 17.11 -12.09 -1.46
N THR A 177 16.65 -13.19 -0.89
CA THR A 177 16.25 -14.38 -1.64
C THR A 177 14.75 -14.37 -1.88
N VAL A 178 14.34 -14.44 -3.15
CA VAL A 178 12.93 -14.40 -3.57
C VAL A 178 12.57 -15.72 -4.23
N THR A 179 11.70 -16.50 -3.59
CA THR A 179 11.17 -17.75 -4.16
C THR A 179 9.96 -17.44 -5.05
N LEU A 180 10.12 -17.68 -6.35
CA LEU A 180 9.09 -17.45 -7.36
C LEU A 180 8.47 -18.75 -7.87
N SER A 181 7.27 -18.65 -8.46
CA SER A 181 6.60 -19.78 -9.12
C SER A 181 7.41 -20.28 -10.33
N SER A 182 7.16 -21.53 -10.72
CA SER A 182 7.85 -22.16 -11.87
C SER A 182 7.67 -21.44 -13.21
N ASP A 183 6.75 -20.48 -13.28
CA ASP A 183 6.52 -19.64 -14.48
C ASP A 183 7.75 -18.81 -14.85
N ILE A 184 8.64 -18.54 -13.90
CA ILE A 184 9.94 -17.93 -14.16
C ILE A 184 10.79 -18.76 -15.13
N LEU A 185 10.63 -20.08 -15.16
CA LEU A 185 11.35 -20.99 -16.03
C LEU A 185 10.79 -21.04 -17.47
N ALA A 186 9.57 -20.53 -17.66
CA ALA A 186 8.93 -20.47 -18.98
C ALA A 186 9.41 -19.28 -19.83
N VAL A 187 10.05 -18.28 -19.21
CA VAL A 187 10.57 -17.13 -19.94
C VAL A 187 12.04 -17.31 -20.34
N SER A 188 12.50 -16.50 -21.31
CA SER A 188 13.90 -16.56 -21.78
C SER A 188 14.89 -16.19 -20.68
N SER A 189 16.13 -16.69 -20.77
CA SER A 189 17.21 -16.32 -19.83
C SER A 189 17.45 -14.81 -19.79
N ALA A 190 17.26 -14.11 -20.92
CA ALA A 190 17.36 -12.64 -20.94
C ALA A 190 16.25 -11.97 -20.11
N THR A 191 15.03 -12.52 -20.16
CA THR A 191 13.92 -12.03 -19.35
C THR A 191 14.14 -12.35 -17.86
N GLN A 192 14.62 -13.56 -17.54
CA GLN A 192 14.96 -13.93 -16.15
C GLN A 192 16.01 -12.96 -15.57
N TRP A 193 17.03 -12.61 -16.36
CA TRP A 193 18.05 -11.64 -15.96
C TRP A 193 17.45 -10.24 -15.70
N ARG A 194 16.54 -9.79 -16.57
CA ARG A 194 15.85 -8.50 -16.36
C ARG A 194 14.98 -8.50 -15.11
N ILE A 195 14.26 -9.59 -14.83
CA ILE A 195 13.49 -9.75 -13.60
C ILE A 195 14.42 -9.64 -12.39
N LEU A 196 15.55 -10.33 -12.40
CA LEU A 196 16.53 -10.24 -11.33
C LEU A 196 17.09 -8.83 -11.15
N GLN A 197 17.37 -8.10 -12.23
CA GLN A 197 17.80 -6.70 -12.17
C GLN A 197 16.72 -5.80 -11.55
N GLN A 198 15.46 -5.98 -11.95
CA GLN A 198 14.33 -5.22 -11.44
C GLN A 198 14.12 -5.47 -9.94
N LEU A 199 14.16 -6.74 -9.51
CA LEU A 199 14.09 -7.13 -8.10
C LEU A 199 15.28 -6.58 -7.30
N THR A 200 16.51 -6.71 -7.82
CA THR A 200 17.73 -6.22 -7.14
C THR A 200 17.67 -4.70 -6.94
N ALA A 201 17.28 -3.95 -7.96
CA ALA A 201 17.20 -2.50 -7.86
C ALA A 201 16.12 -2.07 -6.85
N SER A 202 14.94 -2.69 -6.90
CA SER A 202 13.81 -2.32 -6.03
C SER A 202 14.04 -2.73 -4.57
N LEU A 203 14.53 -3.95 -4.32
CA LEU A 203 14.90 -4.40 -2.97
C LEU A 203 16.11 -3.65 -2.41
N GLY A 204 17.01 -3.20 -3.28
CA GLY A 204 18.15 -2.36 -2.92
C GLY A 204 17.80 -0.95 -2.43
N SER A 205 16.51 -0.55 -2.49
CA SER A 205 16.01 0.65 -1.80
C SER A 205 15.98 0.46 -0.28
N LEU A 206 15.98 -0.80 0.20
CA LEU A 206 16.10 -1.12 1.61
C LEU A 206 17.58 -1.08 2.04
N SER A 207 17.85 -0.44 3.18
CA SER A 207 19.21 -0.16 3.65
C SER A 207 20.05 -1.41 3.96
N ASP A 208 19.41 -2.54 4.18
CA ASP A 208 20.02 -3.82 4.53
C ASP A 208 20.14 -4.79 3.35
N VAL A 209 19.74 -4.37 2.13
CA VAL A 209 19.80 -5.20 0.92
C VAL A 209 20.78 -4.62 -0.09
N HIS A 210 21.71 -5.45 -0.58
CA HIS A 210 22.71 -5.08 -1.58
C HIS A 210 22.66 -5.94 -2.84
N SER A 211 21.97 -7.08 -2.78
CA SER A 211 21.76 -7.99 -3.92
C SER A 211 20.47 -8.76 -3.75
N ALA A 212 19.96 -9.31 -4.86
CA ALA A 212 18.86 -10.26 -4.84
C ALA A 212 19.23 -11.57 -5.52
N ALA A 213 18.60 -12.66 -5.09
CA ALA A 213 18.67 -13.98 -5.69
C ALA A 213 17.24 -14.50 -5.93
N VAL A 214 17.06 -15.33 -6.97
CA VAL A 214 15.79 -15.96 -7.35
C VAL A 214 16.00 -17.45 -7.44
#